data_2be13dc075f384f801ea842f6714e4ee
#
_entry.id   2be13dc075f384f801ea842f6714e4ee
#
_cell.length_a   1.000
_cell.length_b   1.000
_cell.length_c   1.000
_cell.angle_alpha   90.00
_cell.angle_beta   90.00
_cell.angle_gamma   90.00
#
_symmetry.space_group_name_H-M   'P 1'
#
loop_
_entity.id
_entity.type
_entity.pdbx_description
1 polymer ?
#
loop_
_entity_poly.entity_id
_entity_poly.type
_entity_poly.pdbx_seq_one_letter_code
_entity_poly.pdbx_strand_id
1 'polypeptide(L)'
;MPVAVAPAPEPPAAATPRHWLYPVASLVALIPCFWQPRIQGGDLASHVYNAWLAQLIQQGKAPGLAIVPQSTNVLFDLILSALFNAFGAAAAERISVSIAVLVFVWGAFAFCRAVSGRAWLVFPVILAASYGWVFHCGFFNFYLGLGLSFWALALAWKFQPRGLAAAAALLALAFVAHGLPVVWALGVLAYVWICRRWSGYPWWRLGVGIGAILALRVVLTTTVTTRWSREQFEFCWGANQIWVYPTHVAAASLALALLWGIQIAILAKHEGARRVFGGEIFQICALTAVGIAVIPDWISLPWYQHPLAFLSERTSLPLAICLCALAAAAPMRRWYVYAAGGVALLFFTTLFLDERVLNGFEDAEEALVASLPPMQRVISAVEMPDEHISALTHMIDRVCVGRCYSWANYEPATAQFRIRVVGPQNMIASKDENTWRVQAGAYMVQPNDVPLYQIEAEPNGNLHVRSLPAGEYNHLSLWDGMR
;
A
#
# COMPACT_ATOMS: atom_id res chain seq x y z
N MET A 1 -32.52 47.21 25.82
CA MET A 1 -32.09 47.35 24.40
C MET A 1 -31.12 46.21 24.10
N PRO A 2 -31.40 45.35 23.16
CA PRO A 2 -30.45 44.34 22.76
C PRO A 2 -29.29 44.98 21.98
N VAL A 3 -28.06 44.76 22.45
CA VAL A 3 -26.82 45.18 21.76
C VAL A 3 -26.71 44.36 20.48
N ALA A 4 -26.77 45.04 19.35
CA ALA A 4 -26.52 44.42 18.06
C ALA A 4 -25.05 43.95 17.99
N VAL A 5 -24.84 42.64 18.00
CA VAL A 5 -23.51 42.04 17.74
C VAL A 5 -23.20 42.24 16.27
N ALA A 6 -22.13 42.98 15.98
CA ALA A 6 -21.65 43.16 14.62
C ALA A 6 -21.34 41.80 13.99
N PRO A 7 -21.69 41.57 12.71
CA PRO A 7 -21.35 40.30 12.03
C PRO A 7 -19.83 40.13 12.01
N ALA A 8 -19.38 38.92 12.34
CA ALA A 8 -17.98 38.56 12.25
C ALA A 8 -17.44 38.80 10.83
N PRO A 9 -16.21 39.34 10.69
CA PRO A 9 -15.64 39.58 9.36
C PRO A 9 -15.58 38.27 8.57
N GLU A 10 -16.07 38.33 7.34
CA GLU A 10 -15.99 37.21 6.40
C GLU A 10 -14.52 36.75 6.27
N PRO A 11 -14.25 35.43 6.35
CA PRO A 11 -12.92 34.93 6.15
C PRO A 11 -12.43 35.36 4.75
N PRO A 12 -11.15 35.78 4.61
CA PRO A 12 -10.62 36.22 3.32
C PRO A 12 -10.86 35.13 2.27
N ALA A 13 -11.42 35.51 1.13
CA ALA A 13 -11.71 34.63 0.03
C ALA A 13 -10.45 33.82 -0.28
N ALA A 14 -10.54 32.48 -0.18
CA ALA A 14 -9.43 31.59 -0.48
C ALA A 14 -8.97 31.89 -1.90
N ALA A 15 -7.72 32.32 -2.08
CA ALA A 15 -7.15 32.62 -3.38
C ALA A 15 -7.39 31.41 -4.29
N THR A 16 -8.04 31.64 -5.45
CA THR A 16 -8.30 30.60 -6.43
C THR A 16 -6.97 29.93 -6.79
N PRO A 17 -6.84 28.62 -6.59
CA PRO A 17 -5.59 27.94 -6.90
C PRO A 17 -5.27 28.16 -8.38
N ARG A 18 -4.07 28.57 -8.67
CA ARG A 18 -3.58 28.72 -10.04
C ARG A 18 -3.66 27.38 -10.73
N HIS A 19 -4.48 27.24 -11.76
CA HIS A 19 -4.79 25.94 -12.42
C HIS A 19 -3.53 25.19 -12.90
N TRP A 20 -2.44 25.91 -13.23
CA TRP A 20 -1.18 25.32 -13.64
C TRP A 20 -0.48 24.53 -12.55
N LEU A 21 -0.82 24.73 -11.26
CA LEU A 21 -0.23 23.94 -10.16
C LEU A 21 -0.58 22.46 -10.23
N TYR A 22 -1.78 22.12 -10.72
CA TYR A 22 -2.20 20.72 -10.81
C TYR A 22 -1.34 19.88 -11.76
N PRO A 23 -1.11 20.27 -13.03
CA PRO A 23 -0.24 19.52 -13.91
C PRO A 23 1.21 19.47 -13.39
N VAL A 24 1.75 20.57 -12.85
CA VAL A 24 3.11 20.56 -12.27
C VAL A 24 3.19 19.61 -11.08
N ALA A 25 2.23 19.66 -10.14
CA ALA A 25 2.20 18.74 -9.00
C ALA A 25 2.03 17.28 -9.45
N SER A 26 1.27 17.01 -10.51
CA SER A 26 1.15 15.67 -11.10
C SER A 26 2.48 15.19 -11.67
N LEU A 27 3.21 16.03 -12.39
CA LEU A 27 4.55 15.69 -12.90
C LEU A 27 5.53 15.41 -11.76
N VAL A 28 5.53 16.26 -10.73
CA VAL A 28 6.37 16.04 -9.53
C VAL A 28 5.98 14.73 -8.83
N ALA A 29 4.69 14.43 -8.72
CA ALA A 29 4.20 13.19 -8.11
C ALA A 29 4.66 11.94 -8.87
N LEU A 30 4.92 12.04 -10.16
CA LEU A 30 5.35 10.91 -10.99
C LEU A 30 6.88 10.73 -11.07
N ILE A 31 7.69 11.67 -10.56
CA ILE A 31 9.15 11.56 -10.62
C ILE A 31 9.65 10.20 -10.11
N PRO A 32 9.19 9.67 -8.95
CA PRO A 32 9.67 8.38 -8.47
C PRO A 32 9.35 7.18 -9.39
N CYS A 33 8.32 7.26 -10.21
CA CYS A 33 8.01 6.21 -11.18
C CYS A 33 9.03 6.13 -12.35
N PHE A 34 9.92 7.14 -12.48
CA PHE A 34 10.81 7.26 -13.64
C PHE A 34 12.28 7.51 -13.29
N TRP A 35 12.64 7.67 -12.01
CA TRP A 35 14.00 8.03 -11.60
C TRP A 35 14.97 6.83 -11.54
N GLN A 36 14.46 5.59 -11.53
CA GLN A 36 15.24 4.36 -11.57
C GLN A 36 14.84 3.51 -12.79
N PRO A 37 15.68 2.55 -13.24
CA PRO A 37 15.34 1.64 -14.33
C PRO A 37 14.07 0.83 -14.07
N ARG A 38 13.84 0.39 -12.81
CA ARG A 38 12.67 -0.37 -12.38
C ARG A 38 12.07 0.27 -11.12
N ILE A 39 10.75 0.22 -11.00
CA ILE A 39 10.05 0.66 -9.78
C ILE A 39 10.19 -0.45 -8.74
N GLN A 40 10.74 -0.11 -7.57
CA GLN A 40 10.86 -1.07 -6.49
C GLN A 40 9.59 -1.09 -5.63
N GLY A 41 9.01 -2.29 -5.48
CA GLY A 41 7.81 -2.53 -4.69
C GLY A 41 7.58 -4.03 -4.61
N GLY A 42 7.57 -4.62 -3.42
CA GLY A 42 7.56 -6.06 -3.18
C GLY A 42 6.72 -6.86 -4.18
N ASP A 43 5.40 -6.85 -4.04
CA ASP A 43 4.50 -7.61 -4.92
C ASP A 43 4.43 -7.07 -6.37
N LEU A 44 4.98 -5.87 -6.68
CA LEU A 44 4.88 -5.30 -8.03
C LEU A 44 5.52 -6.21 -9.09
N ALA A 45 6.68 -6.76 -8.76
CA ALA A 45 7.38 -7.68 -9.65
C ALA A 45 6.54 -8.93 -9.95
N SER A 46 5.84 -9.45 -8.94
CA SER A 46 4.89 -10.56 -9.09
C SER A 46 3.67 -10.16 -9.95
N HIS A 47 3.11 -8.97 -9.77
CA HIS A 47 2.02 -8.46 -10.62
C HIS A 47 2.43 -8.40 -12.10
N VAL A 48 3.66 -7.91 -12.40
CA VAL A 48 4.19 -7.86 -13.79
C VAL A 48 4.37 -9.27 -14.35
N TYR A 49 4.91 -10.18 -13.55
CA TYR A 49 5.07 -11.58 -13.92
C TYR A 49 3.72 -12.26 -14.20
N ASN A 50 2.72 -12.05 -13.37
CA ASN A 50 1.39 -12.60 -13.53
C ASN A 50 0.65 -12.00 -14.75
N ALA A 51 0.94 -10.75 -15.13
CA ALA A 51 0.47 -10.21 -16.42
C ALA A 51 1.08 -10.95 -17.61
N TRP A 52 2.38 -11.32 -17.55
CA TRP A 52 3.02 -12.16 -18.55
C TRP A 52 2.45 -13.58 -18.57
N LEU A 53 2.23 -14.21 -17.42
CA LEU A 53 1.57 -15.53 -17.36
C LEU A 53 0.16 -15.48 -17.97
N ALA A 54 -0.62 -14.42 -17.70
CA ALA A 54 -1.92 -14.23 -18.31
C ALA A 54 -1.84 -14.16 -19.84
N GLN A 55 -0.84 -13.47 -20.39
CA GLN A 55 -0.58 -13.43 -21.82
C GLN A 55 -0.24 -14.82 -22.37
N LEU A 56 0.63 -15.59 -21.70
CA LEU A 56 0.96 -16.96 -22.10
C LEU A 56 -0.26 -17.89 -22.11
N ILE A 57 -1.13 -17.78 -21.09
CA ILE A 57 -2.39 -18.55 -21.03
C ILE A 57 -3.28 -18.20 -22.22
N GLN A 58 -3.47 -16.92 -22.53
CA GLN A 58 -4.26 -16.46 -23.67
C GLN A 58 -3.72 -16.94 -25.01
N GLN A 59 -2.39 -17.13 -25.11
CA GLN A 59 -1.71 -17.69 -26.30
C GLN A 59 -1.68 -19.23 -26.34
N GLY A 60 -2.22 -19.92 -25.32
CA GLY A 60 -2.15 -21.38 -25.21
C GLY A 60 -0.75 -21.92 -24.90
N LYS A 61 0.17 -21.08 -24.38
CA LYS A 61 1.58 -21.43 -24.12
C LYS A 61 1.88 -21.75 -22.65
N ALA A 62 0.88 -21.74 -21.77
CA ALA A 62 1.02 -22.06 -20.36
C ALA A 62 0.09 -23.20 -19.95
N PRO A 63 0.40 -24.46 -20.33
CA PRO A 63 -0.41 -25.61 -19.98
C PRO A 63 -0.49 -25.75 -18.46
N GLY A 64 -1.64 -26.18 -17.94
CA GLY A 64 -1.85 -26.37 -16.50
C GLY A 64 -2.08 -25.07 -15.70
N LEU A 65 -2.14 -23.90 -16.37
CA LEU A 65 -2.54 -22.63 -15.77
C LEU A 65 -3.86 -22.14 -16.39
N ALA A 66 -4.67 -21.42 -15.59
CA ALA A 66 -5.90 -20.79 -16.05
C ALA A 66 -6.09 -19.39 -15.45
N ILE A 67 -6.78 -18.54 -16.22
CA ILE A 67 -7.29 -17.25 -15.72
C ILE A 67 -8.69 -17.51 -15.18
N VAL A 68 -8.91 -17.17 -13.89
CA VAL A 68 -10.20 -17.33 -13.20
C VAL A 68 -10.81 -15.95 -12.93
N PRO A 69 -12.13 -15.77 -13.17
CA PRO A 69 -12.81 -14.52 -12.82
C PRO A 69 -12.69 -14.20 -11.34
N GLN A 70 -12.39 -12.95 -11.03
CA GLN A 70 -12.27 -12.44 -9.67
C GLN A 70 -13.02 -11.11 -9.55
N SER A 71 -13.78 -10.93 -8.47
CA SER A 71 -14.66 -9.76 -8.29
C SER A 71 -14.01 -8.62 -7.51
N THR A 72 -12.95 -8.90 -6.76
CA THR A 72 -12.22 -7.92 -5.94
C THR A 72 -10.73 -8.27 -5.92
N ASN A 73 -9.88 -7.36 -5.50
CA ASN A 73 -8.43 -7.50 -5.50
C ASN A 73 -7.86 -7.80 -6.89
N VAL A 74 -8.31 -7.08 -7.93
CA VAL A 74 -7.98 -7.43 -9.33
C VAL A 74 -7.89 -6.21 -10.28
N LEU A 75 -8.35 -5.02 -9.90
CA LEU A 75 -8.45 -3.90 -10.83
C LEU A 75 -7.07 -3.46 -11.37
N PHE A 76 -6.07 -3.40 -10.50
CA PHE A 76 -4.70 -3.07 -10.92
C PHE A 76 -4.16 -4.11 -11.89
N ASP A 77 -4.38 -5.41 -11.64
CA ASP A 77 -3.95 -6.49 -12.51
C ASP A 77 -4.62 -6.48 -13.89
N LEU A 78 -5.88 -6.06 -13.94
CA LEU A 78 -6.59 -5.89 -15.22
C LEU A 78 -6.00 -4.75 -16.04
N ILE A 79 -5.72 -3.60 -15.39
CA ILE A 79 -5.07 -2.44 -16.03
C ILE A 79 -3.67 -2.84 -16.52
N LEU A 80 -2.88 -3.44 -15.64
CA LEU A 80 -1.51 -3.88 -15.96
C LEU A 80 -1.48 -4.89 -17.11
N SER A 81 -2.37 -5.90 -17.09
CA SER A 81 -2.41 -6.91 -18.16
C SER A 81 -2.84 -6.33 -19.50
N ALA A 82 -3.78 -5.40 -19.52
CA ALA A 82 -4.20 -4.71 -20.74
C ALA A 82 -3.04 -3.89 -21.33
N LEU A 83 -2.32 -3.15 -20.48
CA LEU A 83 -1.16 -2.36 -20.88
C LEU A 83 0.03 -3.24 -21.26
N PHE A 84 0.23 -4.38 -20.58
CA PHE A 84 1.27 -5.35 -20.91
C PHE A 84 1.09 -5.91 -22.32
N ASN A 85 -0.14 -6.29 -22.69
CA ASN A 85 -0.47 -6.76 -24.03
C ASN A 85 -0.26 -5.69 -25.12
N ALA A 86 -0.46 -4.41 -24.79
CA ALA A 86 -0.34 -3.30 -25.72
C ALA A 86 1.10 -2.77 -25.88
N PHE A 87 1.87 -2.70 -24.78
CA PHE A 87 3.12 -1.94 -24.72
C PHE A 87 4.31 -2.75 -24.16
N GLY A 88 4.10 -3.98 -23.70
CA GLY A 88 5.12 -4.79 -23.04
C GLY A 88 5.34 -4.44 -21.57
N ALA A 89 6.20 -5.21 -20.89
CA ALA A 89 6.36 -5.20 -19.43
C ALA A 89 6.74 -3.83 -18.87
N ALA A 90 7.86 -3.26 -19.32
CA ALA A 90 8.42 -2.03 -18.74
C ALA A 90 7.49 -0.81 -18.88
N ALA A 91 6.82 -0.64 -20.01
CA ALA A 91 5.87 0.45 -20.21
C ALA A 91 4.58 0.22 -19.41
N ALA A 92 4.08 -1.02 -19.38
CA ALA A 92 2.88 -1.39 -18.63
C ALA A 92 3.05 -1.13 -17.13
N GLU A 93 4.17 -1.55 -16.54
CA GLU A 93 4.52 -1.29 -15.15
C GLU A 93 4.45 0.20 -14.82
N ARG A 94 5.21 1.02 -15.55
CA ARG A 94 5.28 2.47 -15.31
C ARG A 94 3.94 3.17 -15.47
N ILE A 95 3.20 2.84 -16.51
CA ILE A 95 1.90 3.47 -16.77
C ILE A 95 0.88 3.05 -15.69
N SER A 96 0.80 1.76 -15.34
CA SER A 96 -0.14 1.27 -14.33
C SER A 96 0.14 1.88 -12.95
N VAL A 97 1.40 1.92 -12.54
CA VAL A 97 1.81 2.54 -11.28
C VAL A 97 1.55 4.04 -11.30
N SER A 98 1.85 4.74 -12.40
CA SER A 98 1.55 6.17 -12.55
C SER A 98 0.06 6.46 -12.41
N ILE A 99 -0.81 5.64 -12.99
CA ILE A 99 -2.26 5.76 -12.83
C ILE A 99 -2.64 5.60 -11.35
N ALA A 100 -2.14 4.57 -10.68
CA ALA A 100 -2.43 4.30 -9.27
C ALA A 100 -1.97 5.47 -8.38
N VAL A 101 -0.76 5.99 -8.59
CA VAL A 101 -0.21 7.16 -7.87
C VAL A 101 -1.08 8.40 -8.06
N LEU A 102 -1.44 8.72 -9.29
CA LEU A 102 -2.28 9.91 -9.55
C LEU A 102 -3.67 9.78 -8.94
N VAL A 103 -4.30 8.60 -9.03
CA VAL A 103 -5.60 8.33 -8.40
C VAL A 103 -5.50 8.50 -6.89
N PHE A 104 -4.47 7.97 -6.25
CA PHE A 104 -4.27 8.06 -4.81
C PHE A 104 -3.97 9.50 -4.36
N VAL A 105 -2.94 10.14 -4.93
CA VAL A 105 -2.50 11.49 -4.53
C VAL A 105 -3.64 12.50 -4.65
N TRP A 106 -4.34 12.50 -5.77
CA TRP A 106 -5.43 13.45 -5.98
C TRP A 106 -6.69 13.08 -5.19
N GLY A 107 -6.93 11.79 -4.92
CA GLY A 107 -7.98 11.35 -4.00
C GLY A 107 -7.74 11.83 -2.57
N ALA A 108 -6.53 11.60 -2.04
CA ALA A 108 -6.10 12.06 -0.73
C ALA A 108 -6.14 13.61 -0.63
N PHE A 109 -5.67 14.30 -1.66
CA PHE A 109 -5.75 15.76 -1.76
C PHE A 109 -7.21 16.25 -1.74
N ALA A 110 -8.08 15.63 -2.54
CA ALA A 110 -9.50 15.99 -2.60
C ALA A 110 -10.20 15.78 -1.25
N PHE A 111 -9.90 14.68 -0.57
CA PHE A 111 -10.39 14.40 0.78
C PHE A 111 -9.89 15.44 1.78
N CYS A 112 -8.59 15.71 1.85
CA CYS A 112 -8.03 16.75 2.72
C CYS A 112 -8.67 18.12 2.45
N ARG A 113 -8.91 18.46 1.16
CA ARG A 113 -9.58 19.70 0.76
C ARG A 113 -11.04 19.74 1.19
N ALA A 114 -11.76 18.63 1.09
CA ALA A 114 -13.17 18.55 1.52
C ALA A 114 -13.32 18.73 3.03
N VAL A 115 -12.34 18.25 3.82
CA VAL A 115 -12.32 18.32 5.28
C VAL A 115 -11.88 19.70 5.80
N SER A 116 -10.74 20.23 5.30
CA SER A 116 -10.05 21.40 5.87
C SER A 116 -10.02 22.63 4.96
N GLY A 117 -10.26 22.48 3.67
CA GLY A 117 -10.13 23.54 2.67
C GLY A 117 -8.69 23.91 2.28
N ARG A 118 -7.65 23.35 2.92
CA ARG A 118 -6.24 23.81 2.83
C ARG A 118 -5.25 22.72 2.40
N ALA A 119 -5.66 21.80 1.53
CA ALA A 119 -4.87 20.62 1.15
C ALA A 119 -3.47 20.91 0.58
N TRP A 120 -3.26 22.05 -0.11
CA TRP A 120 -1.95 22.41 -0.65
C TRP A 120 -0.84 22.53 0.40
N LEU A 121 -1.20 22.88 1.65
CA LEU A 121 -0.23 23.06 2.73
C LEU A 121 0.33 21.73 3.26
N VAL A 122 -0.40 20.63 3.05
CA VAL A 122 0.01 19.27 3.44
C VAL A 122 0.38 18.42 2.23
N PHE A 123 0.39 18.97 1.03
CA PHE A 123 0.69 18.23 -0.20
C PHE A 123 2.06 17.52 -0.18
N PRO A 124 3.16 18.11 0.34
CA PRO A 124 4.43 17.39 0.45
C PRO A 124 4.34 16.13 1.31
N VAL A 125 3.53 16.15 2.37
CA VAL A 125 3.34 14.98 3.24
C VAL A 125 2.44 13.95 2.58
N ILE A 126 1.36 14.37 1.89
CA ILE A 126 0.53 13.46 1.08
C ILE A 126 1.42 12.74 0.06
N LEU A 127 2.32 13.48 -0.59
CA LEU A 127 3.24 12.93 -1.59
C LEU A 127 4.22 11.93 -0.97
N ALA A 128 4.82 12.24 0.19
CA ALA A 128 5.68 11.30 0.89
C ALA A 128 4.93 10.04 1.33
N ALA A 129 3.73 10.17 1.93
CA ALA A 129 2.92 9.04 2.33
C ALA A 129 2.44 8.19 1.14
N SER A 130 2.29 8.78 -0.06
CA SER A 130 1.89 8.04 -1.27
C SER A 130 2.96 7.07 -1.75
N TYR A 131 4.23 7.32 -1.44
CA TYR A 131 5.36 6.43 -1.72
C TYR A 131 5.86 5.71 -0.46
N GLY A 132 4.97 5.55 0.51
CA GLY A 132 5.28 4.93 1.77
C GLY A 132 5.24 3.39 1.74
N TRP A 133 5.11 2.82 2.92
CA TRP A 133 5.16 1.38 3.17
C TRP A 133 4.21 0.59 2.27
N VAL A 134 2.93 1.01 2.14
CA VAL A 134 1.92 0.31 1.31
C VAL A 134 2.32 0.26 -0.17
N PHE A 135 2.91 1.35 -0.69
CA PHE A 135 3.41 1.41 -2.07
C PHE A 135 4.56 0.43 -2.27
N HIS A 136 5.54 0.42 -1.35
CA HIS A 136 6.74 -0.41 -1.46
C HIS A 136 6.52 -1.88 -1.10
N CYS A 137 5.45 -2.20 -0.37
CA CYS A 137 4.98 -3.59 -0.30
C CYS A 137 4.36 -4.07 -1.62
N GLY A 138 4.05 -3.17 -2.56
CA GLY A 138 3.45 -3.55 -3.83
C GLY A 138 1.94 -3.78 -3.77
N PHE A 139 1.23 -3.35 -2.72
CA PHE A 139 -0.21 -3.59 -2.55
C PHE A 139 -1.07 -2.70 -3.45
N PHE A 140 -0.80 -2.72 -4.76
CA PHE A 140 -1.39 -1.77 -5.72
C PHE A 140 -2.89 -1.87 -5.88
N ASN A 141 -3.50 -3.05 -5.73
CA ASN A 141 -4.96 -3.16 -5.71
C ASN A 141 -5.56 -2.43 -4.50
N PHE A 142 -4.99 -2.61 -3.30
CA PHE A 142 -5.39 -1.88 -2.10
C PHE A 142 -5.15 -0.37 -2.26
N TYR A 143 -3.99 0.02 -2.73
CA TYR A 143 -3.57 1.40 -2.92
C TYR A 143 -4.50 2.16 -3.89
N LEU A 144 -4.80 1.58 -5.04
CA LEU A 144 -5.75 2.11 -6.02
C LEU A 144 -7.16 2.22 -5.44
N GLY A 145 -7.63 1.15 -4.73
CA GLY A 145 -8.91 1.13 -4.05
C GLY A 145 -9.03 2.21 -2.97
N LEU A 146 -7.94 2.47 -2.23
CA LEU A 146 -7.90 3.52 -1.22
C LEU A 146 -7.95 4.92 -1.85
N GLY A 147 -7.23 5.14 -2.95
CA GLY A 147 -7.31 6.39 -3.71
C GLY A 147 -8.73 6.69 -4.20
N LEU A 148 -9.41 5.70 -4.79
CA LEU A 148 -10.82 5.80 -5.20
C LEU A 148 -11.74 6.05 -4.00
N SER A 149 -11.46 5.43 -2.85
CA SER A 149 -12.21 5.63 -1.61
C SER A 149 -12.06 7.05 -1.07
N PHE A 150 -10.89 7.67 -1.16
CA PHE A 150 -10.70 9.08 -0.81
C PHE A 150 -11.47 10.02 -1.74
N TRP A 151 -11.52 9.75 -3.04
CA TRP A 151 -12.37 10.48 -3.96
C TRP A 151 -13.85 10.36 -3.57
N ALA A 152 -14.31 9.16 -3.25
CA ALA A 152 -15.67 8.91 -2.80
C ALA A 152 -16.00 9.67 -1.51
N LEU A 153 -15.10 9.64 -0.51
CA LEU A 153 -15.23 10.40 0.73
C LEU A 153 -15.31 11.91 0.47
N ALA A 154 -14.46 12.44 -0.42
CA ALA A 154 -14.48 13.86 -0.78
C ALA A 154 -15.83 14.28 -1.37
N LEU A 155 -16.39 13.49 -2.27
CA LEU A 155 -17.68 13.75 -2.92
C LEU A 155 -18.86 13.60 -1.96
N ALA A 156 -18.82 12.58 -1.10
CA ALA A 156 -19.87 12.29 -0.13
C ALA A 156 -19.80 13.17 1.13
N TRP A 157 -18.71 13.91 1.36
CA TRP A 157 -18.44 14.61 2.62
C TRP A 157 -19.58 15.51 3.10
N LYS A 158 -20.30 16.15 2.17
CA LYS A 158 -21.44 17.02 2.48
C LYS A 158 -22.81 16.30 2.46
N PHE A 159 -22.86 15.00 2.23
CA PHE A 159 -24.08 14.19 2.12
C PHE A 159 -25.13 14.71 1.13
N GLN A 160 -24.69 15.36 0.06
CA GLN A 160 -25.59 15.78 -1.02
C GLN A 160 -25.93 14.59 -1.94
N PRO A 161 -27.18 14.45 -2.43
CA PRO A 161 -27.60 13.27 -3.20
C PRO A 161 -26.72 12.97 -4.42
N ARG A 162 -26.33 14.00 -5.19
CA ARG A 162 -25.45 13.83 -6.35
C ARG A 162 -24.04 13.35 -5.95
N GLY A 163 -23.52 13.89 -4.83
CA GLY A 163 -22.22 13.47 -4.28
C GLY A 163 -22.25 12.03 -3.78
N LEU A 164 -23.34 11.62 -3.12
CA LEU A 164 -23.54 10.25 -2.65
C LEU A 164 -23.65 9.25 -3.82
N ALA A 165 -24.38 9.59 -4.89
CA ALA A 165 -24.48 8.74 -6.07
C ALA A 165 -23.11 8.55 -6.75
N ALA A 166 -22.35 9.63 -6.95
CA ALA A 166 -21.00 9.56 -7.52
C ALA A 166 -20.05 8.77 -6.60
N ALA A 167 -20.13 8.96 -5.28
CA ALA A 167 -19.34 8.21 -4.31
C ALA A 167 -19.68 6.71 -4.35
N ALA A 168 -20.95 6.33 -4.49
CA ALA A 168 -21.36 4.93 -4.62
C ALA A 168 -20.74 4.26 -5.85
N ALA A 169 -20.71 4.95 -6.99
CA ALA A 169 -20.07 4.44 -8.21
C ALA A 169 -18.54 4.25 -8.02
N LEU A 170 -17.87 5.22 -7.36
CA LEU A 170 -16.45 5.11 -7.06
C LEU A 170 -16.15 4.00 -6.05
N LEU A 171 -17.00 3.80 -5.02
CA LEU A 171 -16.85 2.70 -4.07
C LEU A 171 -17.07 1.34 -4.72
N ALA A 172 -17.99 1.22 -5.69
CA ALA A 172 -18.14 0.00 -6.47
C ALA A 172 -16.88 -0.31 -7.28
N LEU A 173 -16.27 0.69 -7.92
CA LEU A 173 -14.98 0.52 -8.61
C LEU A 173 -13.84 0.22 -7.62
N ALA A 174 -13.81 0.89 -6.46
CA ALA A 174 -12.85 0.63 -5.39
C ALA A 174 -12.97 -0.80 -4.85
N PHE A 175 -14.17 -1.38 -4.81
CA PHE A 175 -14.38 -2.77 -4.41
C PHE A 175 -13.74 -3.75 -5.41
N VAL A 176 -13.82 -3.49 -6.70
CA VAL A 176 -13.11 -4.30 -7.71
C VAL A 176 -11.60 -4.21 -7.50
N ALA A 177 -11.09 -3.02 -7.10
CA ALA A 177 -9.69 -2.88 -6.73
C ALA A 177 -9.38 -3.65 -5.44
N HIS A 178 -10.06 -3.34 -4.32
CA HIS A 178 -9.88 -4.06 -3.04
C HIS A 178 -11.02 -3.74 -2.06
N GLY A 179 -11.58 -4.76 -1.40
CA GLY A 179 -12.71 -4.58 -0.48
C GLY A 179 -12.40 -3.80 0.80
N LEU A 180 -11.19 -3.92 1.36
CA LEU A 180 -10.83 -3.32 2.65
C LEU A 180 -10.92 -1.77 2.66
N PRO A 181 -10.40 -1.01 1.68
CA PRO A 181 -10.60 0.43 1.61
C PRO A 181 -12.07 0.85 1.57
N VAL A 182 -12.93 0.04 0.93
CA VAL A 182 -14.37 0.33 0.86
C VAL A 182 -15.02 0.19 2.23
N VAL A 183 -14.71 -0.90 2.96
CA VAL A 183 -15.22 -1.11 4.33
C VAL A 183 -14.79 0.04 5.24
N TRP A 184 -13.52 0.44 5.19
CA TRP A 184 -13.02 1.60 5.95
C TRP A 184 -13.76 2.89 5.56
N ALA A 185 -13.90 3.20 4.28
CA ALA A 185 -14.56 4.41 3.80
C ALA A 185 -16.05 4.46 4.20
N LEU A 186 -16.76 3.34 4.12
CA LEU A 186 -18.16 3.24 4.59
C LEU A 186 -18.24 3.45 6.09
N GLY A 187 -17.29 2.91 6.87
CA GLY A 187 -17.18 3.16 8.31
C GLY A 187 -16.98 4.65 8.62
N VAL A 188 -16.09 5.33 7.87
CA VAL A 188 -15.88 6.79 7.99
C VAL A 188 -17.17 7.56 7.67
N LEU A 189 -17.86 7.26 6.56
CA LEU A 189 -19.11 7.93 6.20
C LEU A 189 -20.20 7.72 7.23
N ALA A 190 -20.37 6.49 7.71
CA ALA A 190 -21.31 6.19 8.77
C ALA A 190 -20.99 6.97 10.05
N TYR A 191 -19.71 7.03 10.43
CA TYR A 191 -19.28 7.79 11.61
C TYR A 191 -19.50 9.29 11.45
N VAL A 192 -19.18 9.88 10.31
CA VAL A 192 -19.44 11.30 10.01
C VAL A 192 -20.94 11.61 10.08
N TRP A 193 -21.78 10.70 9.54
CA TRP A 193 -23.24 10.85 9.63
C TRP A 193 -23.70 10.84 11.10
N ILE A 194 -23.21 9.91 11.93
CA ILE A 194 -23.47 9.86 13.37
C ILE A 194 -23.01 11.15 14.05
N CYS A 195 -21.81 11.63 13.74
CA CYS A 195 -21.25 12.86 14.26
C CYS A 195 -22.17 14.07 14.05
N ARG A 196 -22.74 14.19 12.87
CA ARG A 196 -23.63 15.30 12.50
C ARG A 196 -25.02 15.17 13.12
N ARG A 197 -25.49 13.94 13.26
CA ARG A 197 -26.80 13.67 13.89
C ARG A 197 -26.76 13.88 15.41
N TRP A 198 -25.62 13.58 16.06
CA TRP A 198 -25.43 13.68 17.52
C TRP A 198 -24.30 14.65 17.88
N SER A 199 -24.36 15.83 17.31
CA SER A 199 -23.30 16.85 17.45
C SER A 199 -23.04 17.30 18.91
N GLY A 200 -24.06 17.27 19.78
CA GLY A 200 -23.96 17.65 21.21
C GLY A 200 -23.20 16.66 22.11
N TYR A 201 -22.94 15.44 21.65
CA TYR A 201 -22.40 14.34 22.48
C TYR A 201 -21.09 13.76 21.93
N PRO A 202 -20.00 14.54 21.82
CA PRO A 202 -18.78 14.08 21.15
C PRO A 202 -18.13 12.86 21.81
N TRP A 203 -18.13 12.78 23.11
CA TRP A 203 -17.51 11.66 23.84
C TRP A 203 -18.33 10.39 23.80
N TRP A 204 -19.66 10.51 23.80
CA TRP A 204 -20.56 9.38 23.66
C TRP A 204 -20.38 8.68 22.29
N ARG A 205 -20.36 9.43 21.20
CA ARG A 205 -20.18 8.85 19.86
C ARG A 205 -18.80 8.23 19.68
N LEU A 206 -17.73 8.82 20.27
CA LEU A 206 -16.40 8.19 20.29
C LEU A 206 -16.45 6.87 21.07
N GLY A 207 -17.08 6.85 22.25
CA GLY A 207 -17.27 5.62 23.03
C GLY A 207 -18.03 4.53 22.28
N VAL A 208 -19.10 4.89 21.54
CA VAL A 208 -19.84 3.96 20.67
C VAL A 208 -18.95 3.43 19.55
N GLY A 209 -18.13 4.28 18.92
CA GLY A 209 -17.18 3.85 17.90
C GLY A 209 -16.14 2.87 18.44
N ILE A 210 -15.54 3.15 19.60
CA ILE A 210 -14.60 2.22 20.26
C ILE A 210 -15.33 0.91 20.61
N GLY A 211 -16.53 0.98 21.17
CA GLY A 211 -17.33 -0.21 21.48
C GLY A 211 -17.61 -1.08 20.25
N ALA A 212 -17.90 -0.46 19.09
CA ALA A 212 -18.11 -1.17 17.84
C ALA A 212 -16.82 -1.88 17.35
N ILE A 213 -15.66 -1.22 17.48
CA ILE A 213 -14.35 -1.83 17.12
C ILE A 213 -14.05 -3.01 18.05
N LEU A 214 -14.28 -2.87 19.36
CA LEU A 214 -14.09 -3.96 20.32
C LEU A 214 -15.05 -5.14 20.06
N ALA A 215 -16.31 -4.85 19.73
CA ALA A 215 -17.27 -5.87 19.35
C ALA A 215 -16.85 -6.59 18.06
N LEU A 216 -16.37 -5.86 17.06
CA LEU A 216 -15.82 -6.46 15.83
C LEU A 216 -14.62 -7.36 16.14
N ARG A 217 -13.69 -6.93 17.00
CA ARG A 217 -12.58 -7.80 17.45
C ARG A 217 -13.09 -9.10 18.06
N VAL A 218 -14.05 -9.02 18.98
CA VAL A 218 -14.63 -10.22 19.62
C VAL A 218 -15.22 -11.14 18.57
N VAL A 219 -16.03 -10.61 17.65
CA VAL A 219 -16.60 -11.39 16.56
C VAL A 219 -15.51 -12.08 15.73
N LEU A 220 -14.49 -11.35 15.29
CA LEU A 220 -13.40 -11.91 14.49
C LEU A 220 -12.66 -13.03 15.24
N THR A 221 -12.25 -12.76 16.49
CA THR A 221 -11.47 -13.74 17.28
C THR A 221 -12.25 -14.98 17.70
N THR A 222 -13.59 -14.92 17.69
CA THR A 222 -14.46 -16.06 18.03
C THR A 222 -14.96 -16.83 16.82
N THR A 223 -14.97 -16.23 15.61
CA THR A 223 -15.56 -16.86 14.42
C THR A 223 -14.54 -17.33 13.40
N VAL A 224 -13.33 -16.73 13.36
CA VAL A 224 -12.31 -17.05 12.38
C VAL A 224 -10.92 -17.12 13.02
N THR A 225 -9.98 -17.76 12.35
CA THR A 225 -8.59 -17.81 12.84
C THR A 225 -7.92 -16.44 12.64
N THR A 226 -7.34 -15.90 13.70
CA THR A 226 -6.74 -14.59 13.70
C THR A 226 -5.38 -14.60 14.40
N ARG A 227 -4.49 -13.69 14.00
CA ARG A 227 -3.25 -13.39 14.73
C ARG A 227 -3.19 -11.91 15.05
N TRP A 228 -2.76 -11.59 16.25
CA TRP A 228 -2.52 -10.24 16.74
C TRP A 228 -1.10 -10.18 17.28
N SER A 229 -0.38 -9.10 16.98
CA SER A 229 0.98 -8.88 17.49
C SER A 229 1.12 -7.50 18.13
N ARG A 230 2.15 -7.33 18.98
CA ARG A 230 2.46 -6.03 19.58
C ARG A 230 3.03 -5.03 18.58
N GLU A 231 3.59 -5.52 17.49
CA GLU A 231 4.16 -4.70 16.40
C GLU A 231 3.10 -3.79 15.77
N GLN A 232 1.82 -4.16 15.83
CA GLN A 232 0.71 -3.32 15.37
C GLN A 232 0.71 -1.92 15.99
N PHE A 233 1.22 -1.75 17.21
CA PHE A 233 1.30 -0.43 17.85
C PHE A 233 2.23 0.54 17.12
N GLU A 234 3.21 0.05 16.37
CA GLU A 234 4.10 0.86 15.55
C GLU A 234 3.37 1.56 14.42
N PHE A 235 2.19 1.05 14.01
CA PHE A 235 1.38 1.57 12.93
C PHE A 235 0.28 2.52 13.38
N CYS A 236 0.08 2.71 14.70
CA CYS A 236 -1.00 3.53 15.26
C CYS A 236 -0.82 5.05 15.08
N TRP A 237 0.30 5.52 14.59
CA TRP A 237 0.62 6.96 14.44
C TRP A 237 0.70 7.43 12.99
N GLY A 238 0.57 6.53 12.01
CA GLY A 238 0.51 6.86 10.59
C GLY A 238 1.83 7.33 9.96
N ALA A 239 2.74 7.94 10.75
CA ALA A 239 4.02 8.45 10.25
C ALA A 239 5.00 7.33 9.87
N ASN A 240 4.80 6.12 10.38
CA ASN A 240 5.55 4.93 9.99
C ASN A 240 5.40 4.59 8.49
N GLN A 241 4.39 5.12 7.81
CA GLN A 241 4.26 4.96 6.35
C GLN A 241 5.48 5.45 5.59
N ILE A 242 6.20 6.47 6.08
CA ILE A 242 7.44 6.92 5.45
C ILE A 242 8.70 6.23 6.00
N TRP A 243 8.54 5.17 6.79
CA TRP A 243 9.62 4.28 7.19
C TRP A 243 9.57 3.01 6.35
N VAL A 244 10.25 3.03 5.21
CA VAL A 244 10.18 1.97 4.18
C VAL A 244 11.34 1.00 4.30
N TYR A 245 12.57 1.50 4.32
CA TYR A 245 13.81 0.72 4.40
C TYR A 245 14.59 1.01 5.69
N PRO A 246 15.66 0.25 6.01
CA PRO A 246 16.24 0.30 7.35
C PRO A 246 16.78 1.68 7.78
N THR A 247 16.75 1.90 9.06
CA THR A 247 17.41 2.87 9.96
C THR A 247 17.37 4.36 9.67
N HIS A 248 17.77 4.88 8.50
CA HIS A 248 17.87 6.36 8.35
C HIS A 248 16.51 7.04 8.19
N VAL A 249 15.49 6.32 7.79
CA VAL A 249 14.14 6.88 7.54
C VAL A 249 13.30 6.92 8.82
N ALA A 250 13.68 6.20 9.87
CA ALA A 250 13.03 6.28 11.19
C ALA A 250 13.04 7.73 11.72
N ALA A 251 14.11 8.48 11.48
CA ALA A 251 14.22 9.89 11.87
C ALA A 251 13.20 10.77 11.13
N ALA A 252 12.97 10.53 9.83
CA ALA A 252 11.96 11.24 9.05
C ALA A 252 10.54 10.94 9.54
N SER A 253 10.25 9.67 9.87
CA SER A 253 8.98 9.24 10.45
C SER A 253 8.72 9.91 11.80
N LEU A 254 9.71 9.94 12.70
CA LEU A 254 9.62 10.64 13.97
C LEU A 254 9.41 12.15 13.78
N ALA A 255 10.17 12.77 12.87
CA ALA A 255 10.03 14.20 12.57
C ALA A 255 8.62 14.52 12.05
N LEU A 256 8.03 13.67 11.20
CA LEU A 256 6.66 13.82 10.71
C LEU A 256 5.64 13.71 11.85
N ALA A 257 5.79 12.72 12.73
CA ALA A 257 4.91 12.55 13.90
C ALA A 257 4.97 13.77 14.83
N LEU A 258 6.16 14.31 15.08
CA LEU A 258 6.35 15.53 15.87
C LEU A 258 5.70 16.74 15.19
N LEU A 259 5.84 16.89 13.87
CA LEU A 259 5.18 17.96 13.11
C LEU A 259 3.66 17.89 13.25
N TRP A 260 3.06 16.72 13.13
CA TRP A 260 1.62 16.53 13.34
C TRP A 260 1.21 16.83 14.80
N GLY A 261 1.98 16.34 15.79
CA GLY A 261 1.74 16.62 17.19
C GLY A 261 1.75 18.13 17.51
N ILE A 262 2.74 18.85 16.98
CA ILE A 262 2.84 20.31 17.12
C ILE A 262 1.64 21.02 16.46
N GLN A 263 1.24 20.60 15.25
CA GLN A 263 0.09 21.19 14.57
C GLN A 263 -1.23 20.94 15.28
N ILE A 264 -1.44 19.74 15.80
CA ILE A 264 -2.62 19.40 16.60
C ILE A 264 -2.64 20.24 17.90
N ALA A 265 -1.49 20.41 18.56
CA ALA A 265 -1.37 21.26 19.75
C ALA A 265 -1.68 22.74 19.45
N ILE A 266 -1.18 23.26 18.31
CA ILE A 266 -1.49 24.62 17.84
C ILE A 266 -2.99 24.75 17.56
N LEU A 267 -3.59 23.77 16.88
CA LEU A 267 -5.02 23.75 16.60
C LEU A 267 -5.84 23.73 17.90
N ALA A 268 -5.47 22.88 18.85
CA ALA A 268 -6.14 22.78 20.16
C ALA A 268 -6.01 24.06 20.98
N LYS A 269 -4.86 24.74 20.90
CA LYS A 269 -4.68 26.07 21.55
C LYS A 269 -5.52 27.17 20.90
N HIS A 270 -5.69 27.11 19.58
CA HIS A 270 -6.41 28.14 18.80
C HIS A 270 -7.92 27.99 18.88
N GLU A 271 -8.43 26.76 18.69
CA GLU A 271 -9.88 26.48 18.64
C GLU A 271 -10.47 25.94 19.94
N GLY A 272 -9.60 25.58 20.89
CA GLY A 272 -9.98 24.91 22.14
C GLY A 272 -9.90 23.39 22.04
N ALA A 273 -9.23 22.75 22.99
CA ALA A 273 -8.99 21.31 23.02
C ALA A 273 -10.29 20.49 22.92
N ARG A 274 -11.35 20.89 23.60
CA ARG A 274 -12.65 20.18 23.57
C ARG A 274 -13.26 20.17 22.18
N ARG A 275 -13.11 21.26 21.41
CA ARG A 275 -13.64 21.35 20.03
C ARG A 275 -12.83 20.48 19.08
N VAL A 276 -11.50 20.50 19.19
CA VAL A 276 -10.61 19.72 18.34
C VAL A 276 -10.79 18.23 18.60
N PHE A 277 -10.66 17.77 19.85
CA PHE A 277 -10.77 16.37 20.22
C PHE A 277 -12.20 15.81 20.10
N GLY A 278 -13.20 16.69 20.20
CA GLY A 278 -14.60 16.37 19.90
C GLY A 278 -14.94 16.44 18.40
N GLY A 279 -14.03 16.90 17.56
CA GLY A 279 -14.24 17.06 16.11
C GLY A 279 -14.24 15.73 15.33
N GLU A 280 -14.98 15.71 14.22
CA GLU A 280 -15.16 14.51 13.38
C GLU A 280 -13.82 13.91 12.95
N ILE A 281 -12.92 14.73 12.39
CA ILE A 281 -11.66 14.24 11.81
C ILE A 281 -10.69 13.71 12.88
N PHE A 282 -10.60 14.35 14.06
CA PHE A 282 -9.78 13.83 15.15
C PHE A 282 -10.30 12.47 15.62
N GLN A 283 -11.63 12.35 15.79
CA GLN A 283 -12.24 11.09 16.21
C GLN A 283 -12.08 9.97 15.18
N ILE A 284 -12.10 10.29 13.89
CA ILE A 284 -11.77 9.32 12.82
C ILE A 284 -10.31 8.87 12.94
N CYS A 285 -9.35 9.80 13.16
CA CYS A 285 -7.96 9.41 13.42
C CYS A 285 -7.85 8.49 14.64
N ALA A 286 -8.49 8.87 15.76
CA ALA A 286 -8.46 8.08 16.98
C ALA A 286 -9.08 6.67 16.80
N LEU A 287 -10.24 6.58 16.15
CA LEU A 287 -10.89 5.30 15.87
C LEU A 287 -10.08 4.42 14.91
N THR A 288 -9.46 5.02 13.88
CA THR A 288 -8.58 4.30 12.97
C THR A 288 -7.35 3.78 13.73
N ALA A 289 -6.72 4.58 14.58
CA ALA A 289 -5.60 4.16 15.42
C ALA A 289 -6.00 3.06 16.43
N VAL A 290 -7.17 3.18 17.07
CA VAL A 290 -7.73 2.10 17.92
C VAL A 290 -7.98 0.85 17.10
N GLY A 291 -8.52 0.97 15.89
CA GLY A 291 -8.70 -0.15 14.96
C GLY A 291 -7.39 -0.87 14.69
N ILE A 292 -6.33 -0.14 14.35
CA ILE A 292 -4.99 -0.68 14.12
C ILE A 292 -4.49 -1.44 15.36
N ALA A 293 -4.60 -0.82 16.56
CA ALA A 293 -4.11 -1.43 17.80
C ALA A 293 -4.87 -2.69 18.23
N VAL A 294 -6.13 -2.80 17.85
CA VAL A 294 -7.07 -3.78 18.45
C VAL A 294 -7.47 -4.88 17.48
N ILE A 295 -7.74 -4.57 16.21
CA ILE A 295 -8.14 -5.56 15.20
C ILE A 295 -6.95 -6.46 14.88
N PRO A 296 -7.13 -7.80 14.82
CA PRO A 296 -6.03 -8.70 14.43
C PRO A 296 -5.44 -8.33 13.08
N ASP A 297 -4.13 -8.39 12.97
CA ASP A 297 -3.40 -8.04 11.78
C ASP A 297 -3.50 -9.09 10.66
N TRP A 298 -3.76 -10.32 11.05
CA TRP A 298 -3.89 -11.45 10.17
C TRP A 298 -5.22 -12.18 10.44
N ILE A 299 -6.00 -12.43 9.38
CA ILE A 299 -7.31 -13.07 9.45
C ILE A 299 -7.39 -14.14 8.36
N SER A 300 -7.59 -15.40 8.75
CA SER A 300 -7.87 -16.51 7.84
C SER A 300 -9.36 -16.82 7.82
N LEU A 301 -9.94 -16.72 6.63
CA LEU A 301 -11.35 -17.05 6.42
C LEU A 301 -11.47 -18.51 6.00
N PRO A 302 -12.47 -19.28 6.49
CA PRO A 302 -12.59 -20.69 6.18
C PRO A 302 -12.76 -21.04 4.68
N TRP A 303 -13.28 -20.07 3.92
CA TRP A 303 -13.54 -20.19 2.47
C TRP A 303 -12.50 -19.49 1.59
N TYR A 304 -11.44 -18.94 2.19
CA TYR A 304 -10.41 -18.19 1.49
C TYR A 304 -9.04 -18.60 2.01
N GLN A 305 -8.26 -19.31 1.19
CA GLN A 305 -7.00 -19.93 1.63
C GLN A 305 -5.94 -18.89 1.95
N HIS A 306 -5.87 -17.80 1.13
CA HIS A 306 -4.90 -16.73 1.37
C HIS A 306 -5.41 -15.80 2.47
N PRO A 307 -4.67 -15.63 3.58
CA PRO A 307 -5.13 -14.80 4.68
C PRO A 307 -5.18 -13.32 4.29
N LEU A 308 -6.09 -12.58 4.91
CA LEU A 308 -6.01 -11.13 4.95
C LEU A 308 -4.93 -10.74 5.94
N ALA A 309 -3.77 -10.33 5.45
CA ALA A 309 -2.59 -9.98 6.24
C ALA A 309 -2.22 -8.51 6.10
N PHE A 310 -1.34 -8.03 6.97
CA PHE A 310 -0.85 -6.64 6.98
C PHE A 310 -1.97 -5.61 7.12
N LEU A 311 -2.98 -5.90 7.95
CA LEU A 311 -4.15 -5.03 8.12
C LEU A 311 -3.79 -3.74 8.84
N SER A 312 -2.88 -3.81 9.82
CA SER A 312 -2.36 -2.67 10.58
C SER A 312 -1.60 -1.72 9.69
N GLU A 313 -0.66 -2.26 8.92
CA GLU A 313 0.22 -1.55 8.02
C GLU A 313 -0.60 -0.86 6.92
N ARG A 314 -1.53 -1.60 6.31
CA ARG A 314 -2.43 -1.05 5.28
C ARG A 314 -3.32 0.05 5.84
N THR A 315 -3.86 -0.13 7.06
CA THR A 315 -4.77 0.84 7.69
C THR A 315 -4.05 2.08 8.22
N SER A 316 -2.74 2.01 8.45
CA SER A 316 -1.91 3.15 8.82
C SER A 316 -1.83 4.22 7.71
N LEU A 317 -1.92 3.84 6.43
CA LEU A 317 -1.94 4.81 5.32
C LEU A 317 -3.17 5.73 5.33
N PRO A 318 -4.42 5.24 5.42
CA PRO A 318 -5.56 6.13 5.60
C PRO A 318 -5.50 6.95 6.89
N LEU A 319 -4.90 6.43 7.98
CA LEU A 319 -4.65 7.22 9.20
C LEU A 319 -3.72 8.41 8.89
N ALA A 320 -2.61 8.19 8.17
CA ALA A 320 -1.68 9.25 7.77
C ALA A 320 -2.37 10.37 6.99
N ILE A 321 -3.25 10.02 6.05
CA ILE A 321 -4.01 11.02 5.27
C ILE A 321 -5.05 11.74 6.13
N CYS A 322 -5.72 11.05 7.07
CA CYS A 322 -6.61 11.70 8.04
C CYS A 322 -5.85 12.68 8.95
N LEU A 323 -4.63 12.33 9.39
CA LEU A 323 -3.75 13.24 10.14
C LEU A 323 -3.31 14.45 9.29
N CYS A 324 -3.05 14.27 8.00
CA CYS A 324 -2.84 15.38 7.08
C CYS A 324 -4.06 16.32 7.02
N ALA A 325 -5.28 15.77 6.91
CA ALA A 325 -6.51 16.55 6.89
C ALA A 325 -6.74 17.32 8.21
N LEU A 326 -6.44 16.69 9.34
CA LEU A 326 -6.50 17.31 10.67
C LEU A 326 -5.45 18.43 10.83
N ALA A 327 -4.19 18.16 10.44
CA ALA A 327 -3.11 19.14 10.49
C ALA A 327 -3.41 20.36 9.61
N ALA A 328 -4.01 20.15 8.44
CA ALA A 328 -4.38 21.20 7.50
C ALA A 328 -5.48 22.14 8.04
N ALA A 329 -6.25 21.73 9.05
CA ALA A 329 -7.23 22.58 9.72
C ALA A 329 -6.58 23.65 10.61
N ALA A 330 -5.36 23.42 11.09
CA ALA A 330 -4.64 24.36 11.95
C ALA A 330 -4.24 25.64 11.23
N PRO A 331 -4.06 26.79 11.98
CA PRO A 331 -3.43 27.96 11.42
C PRO A 331 -1.99 27.67 11.04
N MET A 332 -1.75 27.50 9.73
CA MET A 332 -0.42 27.14 9.26
C MET A 332 0.50 28.34 9.11
N ARG A 333 1.65 28.27 9.75
CA ARG A 333 2.75 29.21 9.57
C ARG A 333 3.71 28.73 8.47
N ARG A 334 4.43 29.60 7.83
CA ARG A 334 5.40 29.29 6.76
C ARG A 334 6.42 28.23 7.16
N TRP A 335 6.89 28.25 8.42
CA TRP A 335 7.85 27.28 8.93
C TRP A 335 7.37 25.83 8.82
N TYR A 336 6.06 25.57 9.02
CA TYR A 336 5.51 24.22 8.90
C TYR A 336 5.64 23.70 7.46
N VAL A 337 5.32 24.51 6.47
CA VAL A 337 5.41 24.14 5.06
C VAL A 337 6.86 23.80 4.69
N TYR A 338 7.83 24.60 5.18
CA TYR A 338 9.23 24.31 4.96
C TYR A 338 9.71 23.05 5.68
N ALA A 339 9.28 22.84 6.92
CA ALA A 339 9.63 21.64 7.68
C ALA A 339 9.01 20.37 7.05
N ALA A 340 7.74 20.41 6.64
CA ALA A 340 7.08 19.31 5.93
C ALA A 340 7.76 19.04 4.57
N GLY A 341 8.13 20.08 3.84
CA GLY A 341 8.93 19.98 2.61
C GLY A 341 10.30 19.36 2.85
N GLY A 342 10.97 19.75 3.94
CA GLY A 342 12.26 19.18 4.36
C GLY A 342 12.17 17.68 4.69
N VAL A 343 11.13 17.26 5.43
CA VAL A 343 10.89 15.85 5.74
C VAL A 343 10.61 15.05 4.45
N ALA A 344 9.77 15.58 3.55
CA ALA A 344 9.50 14.94 2.28
C ALA A 344 10.77 14.84 1.41
N LEU A 345 11.58 15.90 1.34
CA LEU A 345 12.84 15.89 0.60
C LEU A 345 13.82 14.85 1.17
N LEU A 346 13.97 14.78 2.49
CA LEU A 346 14.80 13.77 3.14
C LEU A 346 14.30 12.36 2.77
N PHE A 347 13.00 12.12 2.92
CA PHE A 347 12.39 10.84 2.55
C PHE A 347 12.68 10.45 1.09
N PHE A 348 12.42 11.33 0.13
CA PHE A 348 12.65 11.02 -1.28
C PHE A 348 14.12 10.88 -1.65
N THR A 349 15.02 11.58 -0.94
CA THR A 349 16.46 11.42 -1.14
C THR A 349 16.95 10.06 -0.68
N THR A 350 16.55 9.61 0.52
CA THR A 350 16.90 8.28 1.03
C THR A 350 16.27 7.20 0.16
N LEU A 351 15.00 7.34 -0.19
CA LEU A 351 14.30 6.41 -1.05
C LEU A 351 14.99 6.22 -2.41
N PHE A 352 15.43 7.30 -3.05
CA PHE A 352 16.16 7.22 -4.31
C PHE A 352 17.47 6.43 -4.18
N LEU A 353 18.21 6.61 -3.08
CA LEU A 353 19.45 5.89 -2.81
C LEU A 353 19.19 4.40 -2.57
N ASP A 354 18.20 4.08 -1.76
CA ASP A 354 17.82 2.70 -1.45
C ASP A 354 17.33 1.96 -2.71
N GLU A 355 16.45 2.56 -3.49
CA GLU A 355 15.97 1.96 -4.75
C GLU A 355 17.10 1.75 -5.77
N ARG A 356 18.11 2.62 -5.77
CA ARG A 356 19.29 2.43 -6.62
C ARG A 356 20.06 1.16 -6.25
N VAL A 357 20.22 0.89 -4.96
CA VAL A 357 20.89 -0.32 -4.47
C VAL A 357 20.06 -1.56 -4.82
N LEU A 358 18.73 -1.51 -4.61
CA LEU A 358 17.82 -2.60 -4.98
C LEU A 358 17.79 -2.87 -6.49
N ASN A 359 17.86 -1.83 -7.32
CA ASN A 359 17.98 -2.00 -8.77
C ASN A 359 19.30 -2.70 -9.16
N GLY A 360 20.40 -2.42 -8.44
CA GLY A 360 21.68 -3.13 -8.64
C GLY A 360 21.59 -4.61 -8.27
N PHE A 361 20.87 -4.96 -7.22
CA PHE A 361 20.60 -6.36 -6.87
C PHE A 361 19.82 -7.07 -7.99
N GLU A 362 18.76 -6.45 -8.50
CA GLU A 362 17.94 -7.01 -9.58
C GLU A 362 18.72 -7.13 -10.90
N ASP A 363 19.64 -6.20 -11.19
CA ASP A 363 20.58 -6.32 -12.34
C ASP A 363 21.48 -7.55 -12.20
N ALA A 364 21.95 -7.86 -10.98
CA ALA A 364 22.75 -9.05 -10.71
C ALA A 364 21.93 -10.34 -10.88
N GLU A 365 20.68 -10.40 -10.38
CA GLU A 365 19.77 -11.52 -10.63
C GLU A 365 19.52 -11.71 -12.14
N GLU A 366 19.28 -10.61 -12.88
CA GLU A 366 19.06 -10.66 -14.33
C GLU A 366 20.28 -11.24 -15.07
N ALA A 367 21.50 -10.85 -14.68
CA ALA A 367 22.74 -11.36 -15.25
C ALA A 367 22.91 -12.88 -14.99
N LEU A 368 22.58 -13.34 -13.79
CA LEU A 368 22.64 -14.77 -13.45
C LEU A 368 21.61 -15.58 -14.24
N VAL A 369 20.36 -15.13 -14.30
CA VAL A 369 19.31 -15.79 -15.09
C VAL A 369 19.65 -15.83 -16.58
N ALA A 370 20.28 -14.77 -17.10
CA ALA A 370 20.71 -14.73 -18.51
C ALA A 370 21.79 -15.79 -18.85
N SER A 371 22.52 -16.30 -17.85
CA SER A 371 23.52 -17.37 -18.03
C SER A 371 22.89 -18.77 -18.08
N LEU A 372 21.62 -18.93 -17.66
CA LEU A 372 20.91 -20.20 -17.65
C LEU A 372 20.32 -20.52 -19.03
N PRO A 373 20.07 -21.79 -19.34
CA PRO A 373 19.22 -22.14 -20.46
C PRO A 373 17.85 -21.47 -20.35
N PRO A 374 17.22 -21.08 -21.47
CA PRO A 374 15.94 -20.38 -21.41
C PRO A 374 14.82 -21.26 -20.82
N MET A 375 13.84 -20.60 -20.20
CA MET A 375 12.62 -21.21 -19.66
C MET A 375 12.87 -22.27 -18.58
N GLN A 376 13.94 -22.12 -17.81
CA GLN A 376 14.18 -22.93 -16.61
C GLN A 376 13.33 -22.44 -15.42
N ARG A 377 13.16 -23.29 -14.41
CA ARG A 377 12.57 -22.93 -13.11
C ARG A 377 13.64 -22.32 -12.23
N VAL A 378 13.35 -21.16 -11.68
CA VAL A 378 14.28 -20.41 -10.83
C VAL A 378 13.56 -19.98 -9.56
N ILE A 379 14.25 -20.05 -8.43
CA ILE A 379 13.84 -19.47 -7.15
C ILE A 379 14.92 -18.52 -6.66
N SER A 380 14.48 -17.50 -5.91
CA SER A 380 15.35 -16.63 -5.11
C SER A 380 14.81 -16.65 -3.69
N ALA A 381 15.59 -17.19 -2.75
CA ALA A 381 15.30 -17.18 -1.33
C ALA A 381 16.37 -16.33 -0.64
N VAL A 382 16.34 -15.04 -0.98
CA VAL A 382 17.27 -14.03 -0.44
C VAL A 382 16.46 -13.01 0.33
N GLU A 383 16.88 -12.74 1.58
CA GLU A 383 16.26 -11.73 2.45
C GLU A 383 17.29 -10.69 2.88
N MET A 384 16.83 -9.53 3.26
CA MET A 384 17.65 -8.50 3.90
C MET A 384 17.54 -8.65 5.43
N PRO A 385 18.66 -8.53 6.17
CA PRO A 385 18.59 -8.47 7.63
C PRO A 385 17.81 -7.21 8.07
N ASP A 386 16.98 -7.36 9.10
CA ASP A 386 16.21 -6.27 9.71
C ASP A 386 15.30 -5.51 8.72
N GLU A 387 14.79 -6.17 7.69
CA GLU A 387 13.94 -5.53 6.70
C GLU A 387 12.56 -5.15 7.26
N HIS A 388 12.13 -3.93 6.93
CA HIS A 388 10.78 -3.44 7.22
C HIS A 388 9.77 -3.86 6.14
N ILE A 389 10.27 -4.18 4.95
CA ILE A 389 9.53 -4.62 3.77
C ILE A 389 10.37 -5.69 3.07
N SER A 390 9.76 -6.83 2.75
CA SER A 390 10.39 -7.90 1.97
C SER A 390 10.57 -7.48 0.50
N ALA A 391 11.55 -6.61 0.25
CA ALA A 391 11.77 -6.01 -1.06
C ALA A 391 12.31 -7.01 -2.08
N LEU A 392 13.13 -8.00 -1.63
CA LEU A 392 13.83 -8.94 -2.52
C LEU A 392 12.96 -10.13 -2.94
N THR A 393 11.98 -10.50 -2.14
CA THR A 393 11.22 -11.77 -2.24
C THR A 393 10.63 -12.04 -3.63
N HIS A 394 10.17 -11.01 -4.33
CA HIS A 394 9.51 -11.12 -5.62
C HIS A 394 10.31 -10.54 -6.80
N MET A 395 11.55 -10.06 -6.61
CA MET A 395 12.35 -9.50 -7.71
C MET A 395 12.59 -10.52 -8.82
N ILE A 396 12.86 -11.76 -8.45
CA ILE A 396 13.02 -12.86 -9.40
C ILE A 396 11.81 -13.05 -10.33
N ASP A 397 10.61 -12.72 -9.88
CA ASP A 397 9.40 -12.82 -10.69
C ASP A 397 9.50 -11.93 -11.94
N ARG A 398 9.90 -10.65 -11.76
CA ARG A 398 10.07 -9.71 -12.88
C ARG A 398 11.24 -10.08 -13.77
N VAL A 399 12.34 -10.54 -13.18
CA VAL A 399 13.52 -11.05 -13.93
C VAL A 399 13.14 -12.23 -14.83
N CYS A 400 12.23 -13.09 -14.40
CA CYS A 400 11.77 -14.23 -15.17
C CYS A 400 10.88 -13.90 -16.37
N VAL A 401 10.36 -12.67 -16.51
CA VAL A 401 9.46 -12.31 -17.60
C VAL A 401 10.11 -12.56 -18.97
N GLY A 402 9.61 -13.55 -19.72
CA GLY A 402 10.11 -13.95 -21.02
C GLY A 402 11.41 -14.77 -21.03
N ARG A 403 11.98 -15.11 -19.86
CA ARG A 403 13.28 -15.80 -19.74
C ARG A 403 13.23 -17.09 -18.94
N CYS A 404 12.50 -17.12 -17.82
CA CYS A 404 12.41 -18.24 -16.91
C CYS A 404 11.03 -18.36 -16.28
N TYR A 405 10.84 -19.36 -15.45
CA TYR A 405 9.66 -19.52 -14.62
C TYR A 405 10.05 -19.33 -13.15
N SER A 406 9.49 -18.32 -12.49
CA SER A 406 9.59 -18.16 -11.04
C SER A 406 8.81 -19.28 -10.36
N TRP A 407 9.55 -20.23 -9.73
CA TRP A 407 8.99 -21.40 -9.08
C TRP A 407 8.31 -21.04 -7.78
N ALA A 408 7.12 -21.56 -7.59
CA ALA A 408 6.26 -21.31 -6.43
C ALA A 408 5.82 -19.84 -6.26
N ASN A 409 5.66 -19.07 -7.38
CA ASN A 409 5.03 -17.77 -7.31
C ASN A 409 3.67 -17.89 -6.60
N TYR A 410 3.42 -17.01 -5.61
CA TYR A 410 2.32 -17.17 -4.66
C TYR A 410 0.94 -17.08 -5.32
N GLU A 411 0.77 -16.26 -6.34
CA GLU A 411 -0.54 -16.04 -6.94
C GLU A 411 -1.08 -17.30 -7.61
N PRO A 412 -0.40 -17.92 -8.57
CA PRO A 412 -0.88 -19.18 -9.17
C PRO A 412 -0.84 -20.36 -8.20
N ALA A 413 0.14 -20.42 -7.29
CA ALA A 413 0.32 -21.55 -6.38
C ALA A 413 -0.77 -21.66 -5.32
N THR A 414 -1.28 -20.55 -4.79
CA THR A 414 -2.33 -20.55 -3.75
C THR A 414 -3.73 -20.80 -4.28
N ALA A 415 -3.93 -20.79 -5.61
CA ALA A 415 -5.24 -20.97 -6.26
C ALA A 415 -6.34 -19.98 -5.78
N GLN A 416 -5.97 -18.83 -5.24
CA GLN A 416 -6.88 -17.81 -4.70
C GLN A 416 -6.99 -16.55 -5.53
N PHE A 417 -5.98 -16.32 -6.38
CA PHE A 417 -5.89 -15.13 -7.22
C PHE A 417 -6.42 -15.40 -8.63
N ARG A 418 -6.21 -14.45 -9.51
CA ARG A 418 -6.69 -14.50 -10.89
C ARG A 418 -6.00 -15.59 -11.72
N ILE A 419 -4.69 -15.78 -11.55
CA ILE A 419 -3.94 -16.86 -12.20
C ILE A 419 -3.88 -18.05 -11.26
N ARG A 420 -4.23 -19.24 -11.76
CA ARG A 420 -4.29 -20.44 -10.93
C ARG A 420 -3.67 -21.65 -11.62
N VAL A 421 -3.00 -22.46 -10.83
CA VAL A 421 -2.61 -23.82 -11.23
C VAL A 421 -3.86 -24.71 -11.26
N VAL A 422 -4.11 -25.35 -12.42
CA VAL A 422 -5.27 -26.22 -12.62
C VAL A 422 -4.87 -27.64 -13.10
N GLY A 423 -3.58 -27.85 -13.39
CA GLY A 423 -3.09 -29.14 -13.84
C GLY A 423 -1.62 -29.39 -13.51
N PRO A 424 -1.18 -30.68 -13.51
CA PRO A 424 0.17 -31.06 -13.12
C PRO A 424 1.26 -30.67 -14.14
N GLN A 425 0.87 -30.28 -15.34
CA GLN A 425 1.82 -29.91 -16.42
C GLN A 425 2.29 -28.46 -16.33
N ASN A 426 1.94 -27.74 -15.25
CA ASN A 426 2.37 -26.36 -15.07
C ASN A 426 3.87 -26.27 -14.71
N MET A 427 4.48 -25.13 -15.00
CA MET A 427 5.89 -24.85 -14.74
C MET A 427 6.11 -23.98 -13.48
N ILE A 428 5.07 -23.71 -12.69
CA ILE A 428 5.09 -22.68 -11.64
C ILE A 428 5.12 -23.30 -10.23
N ALA A 429 4.31 -24.32 -9.96
CA ALA A 429 4.24 -24.91 -8.62
C ALA A 429 3.66 -26.32 -8.68
N SER A 430 4.02 -27.18 -7.71
CA SER A 430 3.42 -28.49 -7.55
C SER A 430 2.24 -28.48 -6.56
N LYS A 431 2.28 -27.61 -5.52
CA LYS A 431 1.24 -27.48 -4.48
C LYS A 431 1.21 -26.08 -3.88
N ASP A 432 0.08 -25.68 -3.30
CA ASP A 432 -0.19 -24.37 -2.73
C ASP A 432 0.78 -23.97 -1.61
N GLU A 433 1.08 -24.89 -0.70
CA GLU A 433 1.93 -24.64 0.47
C GLU A 433 3.42 -24.46 0.18
N ASN A 434 3.84 -24.62 -1.07
CA ASN A 434 5.27 -24.53 -1.43
C ASN A 434 5.81 -23.10 -1.39
N THR A 435 4.98 -22.09 -1.63
CA THR A 435 5.42 -20.69 -1.72
C THR A 435 6.15 -20.23 -0.46
N TRP A 436 5.52 -20.31 0.69
CA TRP A 436 6.14 -19.87 1.95
C TRP A 436 7.32 -20.74 2.37
N ARG A 437 7.32 -22.05 2.06
CA ARG A 437 8.45 -22.93 2.32
C ARG A 437 9.65 -22.58 1.48
N VAL A 438 9.42 -22.22 0.20
CA VAL A 438 10.49 -21.75 -0.69
C VAL A 438 11.08 -20.45 -0.17
N GLN A 439 10.25 -19.48 0.20
CA GLN A 439 10.69 -18.20 0.77
C GLN A 439 11.47 -18.39 2.08
N ALA A 440 11.04 -19.32 2.93
CA ALA A 440 11.70 -19.62 4.20
C ALA A 440 12.94 -20.53 4.09
N GLY A 441 13.36 -20.94 2.88
CA GLY A 441 14.47 -21.87 2.72
C GLY A 441 14.20 -23.28 3.26
N ALA A 442 12.94 -23.69 3.34
CA ALA A 442 12.49 -24.95 3.99
C ALA A 442 11.74 -25.89 3.02
N TYR A 443 11.89 -25.66 1.72
CA TYR A 443 11.27 -26.48 0.69
C TYR A 443 12.21 -27.62 0.24
N MET A 444 11.76 -28.86 0.35
CA MET A 444 12.47 -30.02 -0.17
C MET A 444 12.08 -30.24 -1.66
N VAL A 445 13.06 -30.13 -2.53
CA VAL A 445 12.91 -30.27 -3.99
C VAL A 445 12.39 -31.65 -4.35
N GLN A 446 11.30 -31.71 -5.09
CA GLN A 446 10.70 -32.97 -5.56
C GLN A 446 11.28 -33.41 -6.90
N PRO A 447 11.24 -34.71 -7.26
CA PRO A 447 11.74 -35.20 -8.54
C PRO A 447 11.14 -34.50 -9.78
N ASN A 448 9.88 -34.03 -9.68
CA ASN A 448 9.19 -33.34 -10.77
C ASN A 448 9.53 -31.84 -10.88
N ASP A 449 10.27 -31.30 -9.88
CA ASP A 449 10.64 -29.90 -9.87
C ASP A 449 11.91 -29.64 -10.72
N VAL A 450 12.75 -30.65 -10.86
CA VAL A 450 14.02 -30.52 -11.60
C VAL A 450 13.81 -30.50 -13.12
N PRO A 451 14.62 -29.71 -13.84
CA PRO A 451 15.69 -28.86 -13.37
C PRO A 451 15.16 -27.62 -12.63
N LEU A 452 15.74 -27.34 -11.47
CA LEU A 452 15.42 -26.18 -10.63
C LEU A 452 16.73 -25.49 -10.23
N TYR A 453 16.76 -24.17 -10.35
CA TYR A 453 17.91 -23.35 -10.02
C TYR A 453 17.56 -22.40 -8.87
N GLN A 454 18.53 -22.16 -7.98
CA GLN A 454 18.40 -21.19 -6.91
C GLN A 454 19.45 -20.10 -7.02
N ILE A 455 19.01 -18.84 -6.85
CA ILE A 455 19.89 -17.71 -6.61
C ILE A 455 20.11 -17.59 -5.13
N GLU A 456 21.38 -17.45 -4.73
CA GLU A 456 21.83 -17.33 -3.33
C GLU A 456 22.76 -16.13 -3.20
N ALA A 457 22.72 -15.48 -2.03
CA ALA A 457 23.68 -14.44 -1.65
C ALA A 457 24.84 -15.05 -0.87
N GLU A 458 26.06 -14.65 -1.23
CA GLU A 458 27.29 -14.97 -0.47
C GLU A 458 27.50 -13.93 0.64
N PRO A 459 28.29 -14.27 1.68
CA PRO A 459 28.61 -13.33 2.77
C PRO A 459 29.29 -12.02 2.33
N ASN A 460 29.92 -12.02 1.14
CA ASN A 460 30.54 -10.83 0.52
C ASN A 460 29.54 -9.95 -0.23
N GLY A 461 28.26 -10.32 -0.26
CA GLY A 461 27.18 -9.59 -0.96
C GLY A 461 27.02 -9.96 -2.44
N ASN A 462 27.90 -10.82 -3.02
CA ASN A 462 27.74 -11.30 -4.39
C ASN A 462 26.61 -12.32 -4.46
N LEU A 463 25.97 -12.38 -5.64
CA LEU A 463 24.98 -13.40 -5.95
C LEU A 463 25.59 -14.49 -6.82
N HIS A 464 25.17 -15.71 -6.62
CA HIS A 464 25.48 -16.84 -7.51
C HIS A 464 24.24 -17.70 -7.75
N VAL A 465 24.28 -18.53 -8.78
CA VAL A 465 23.20 -19.45 -9.10
C VAL A 465 23.72 -20.88 -9.03
N ARG A 466 22.94 -21.76 -8.41
CA ARG A 466 23.24 -23.21 -8.36
C ARG A 466 22.03 -24.04 -8.78
N SER A 467 22.29 -25.25 -9.28
CA SER A 467 21.25 -26.25 -9.54
C SER A 467 20.86 -26.94 -8.22
N LEU A 468 19.57 -27.12 -8.00
CA LEU A 468 19.00 -27.83 -6.87
C LEU A 468 18.59 -29.25 -7.30
N PRO A 469 19.24 -30.32 -6.82
CA PRO A 469 18.82 -31.68 -7.08
C PRO A 469 17.58 -32.08 -6.27
N ALA A 470 16.85 -33.06 -6.74
CA ALA A 470 15.75 -33.65 -5.98
C ALA A 470 16.23 -34.24 -4.65
N GLY A 471 15.45 -34.04 -3.60
CA GLY A 471 15.75 -34.50 -2.24
C GLY A 471 16.61 -33.52 -1.44
N GLU A 472 17.07 -32.42 -2.02
CA GLU A 472 17.76 -31.34 -1.31
C GLU A 472 16.78 -30.27 -0.87
N TYR A 473 17.05 -29.62 0.27
CA TYR A 473 16.33 -28.43 0.70
C TYR A 473 16.90 -27.19 0.00
N ASN A 474 16.02 -26.26 -0.35
CA ASN A 474 16.48 -24.94 -0.71
C ASN A 474 17.01 -24.19 0.52
N HIS A 475 17.78 -23.14 0.33
CA HIS A 475 18.39 -22.38 1.42
C HIS A 475 17.91 -20.93 1.39
N LEU A 476 17.66 -20.38 2.59
CA LEU A 476 17.53 -18.95 2.78
C LEU A 476 18.93 -18.36 2.92
N SER A 477 19.24 -17.34 2.14
CA SER A 477 20.49 -16.57 2.26
C SER A 477 20.18 -15.12 2.62
N LEU A 478 21.13 -14.46 3.30
CA LEU A 478 20.98 -13.07 3.70
C LEU A 478 21.87 -12.20 2.84
N TRP A 479 21.31 -11.09 2.35
CA TRP A 479 22.01 -10.07 1.58
C TRP A 479 22.05 -8.75 2.34
N ASP A 480 23.27 -8.27 2.63
CA ASP A 480 23.51 -7.08 3.46
C ASP A 480 23.97 -5.86 2.64
N GLY A 481 23.62 -5.79 1.36
CA GLY A 481 24.07 -4.73 0.45
C GLY A 481 23.44 -3.36 0.69
N MET A 482 22.49 -3.23 1.62
CA MET A 482 21.86 -1.95 2.00
C MET A 482 22.57 -1.21 3.13
N ARG A 483 23.59 -1.82 3.77
CA ARG A 483 24.38 -1.23 4.88
C ARG A 483 25.58 -0.45 4.43
#